data_1bf9446b2c30b90bff6e1d57732dbe1b
#
_entry.id   1bf9446b2c30b90bff6e1d57732dbe1b
#
_cell.length_a   1.000
_cell.length_b   1.000
_cell.length_c   1.000
_cell.angle_alpha   90.00
_cell.angle_beta   90.00
_cell.angle_gamma   90.00
#
_symmetry.space_group_name_H-M   'P 1'
#
loop_
_entity.id
_entity.type
_entity.pdbx_description
1 polymer ?
#
loop_
_entity_poly.entity_id
_entity_poly.type
_entity_poly.pdbx_seq_one_letter_code
_entity_poly.pdbx_strand_id
1 'polypeptide(L)'
;LRDLGYDVERIEKRARTRIRYTQKKFSPQRQLAATAALEHITAIMADGLLRNDAYMADAHPALARLWRWHALEETEHKAVAFDVYNQVCGSRKLLRRAMLMGTFFFVLDTTRGLAHMLKVDGLLWNWRVWRDGIRWMWGKEGVFRPLISAYLDFFKDGFHPWEHNNLDLLHATREEFDGAPLIQAGAA
;
A
#
# COMPACT_ATOMS: atom_id res chain seq x y z
N LEU A 1 -17.06 3.08 -9.31
CA LEU A 1 -16.98 4.27 -8.43
C LEU A 1 -17.66 5.48 -9.06
N ARG A 2 -17.40 5.80 -10.34
CA ARG A 2 -18.08 6.92 -11.04
C ARG A 2 -19.60 6.72 -11.07
N ASP A 3 -20.07 5.54 -11.38
CA ASP A 3 -21.48 5.16 -11.43
C ASP A 3 -22.18 5.27 -10.05
N LEU A 4 -21.38 5.24 -8.98
CA LEU A 4 -21.81 5.44 -7.59
C LEU A 4 -21.72 6.91 -7.13
N GLY A 5 -21.43 7.86 -8.06
CA GLY A 5 -21.38 9.28 -7.77
C GLY A 5 -20.05 9.80 -7.18
N TYR A 6 -18.99 8.96 -7.11
CA TYR A 6 -17.70 9.42 -6.62
C TYR A 6 -16.89 10.12 -7.73
N ASP A 7 -16.37 11.31 -7.43
CA ASP A 7 -15.47 12.05 -8.32
C ASP A 7 -14.04 11.48 -8.22
N VAL A 8 -13.79 10.45 -9.01
CA VAL A 8 -12.50 9.75 -9.07
C VAL A 8 -11.38 10.71 -9.52
N GLU A 9 -11.67 11.61 -10.45
CA GLU A 9 -10.68 12.58 -10.95
C GLU A 9 -10.21 13.53 -9.83
N ARG A 10 -11.12 13.96 -8.98
CA ARG A 10 -10.81 14.80 -7.83
C ARG A 10 -9.94 14.08 -6.82
N ILE A 11 -10.21 12.79 -6.57
CA ILE A 11 -9.42 11.94 -5.67
C ILE A 11 -7.98 11.84 -6.20
N GLU A 12 -7.81 11.52 -7.48
CA GLU A 12 -6.51 11.26 -8.08
C GLU A 12 -5.71 12.53 -8.43
N LYS A 13 -6.37 13.65 -8.75
CA LYS A 13 -5.74 14.87 -9.28
C LYS A 13 -4.57 15.35 -8.44
N ARG A 14 -4.68 15.30 -7.11
CA ARG A 14 -3.64 15.80 -6.20
C ARG A 14 -2.42 14.89 -6.21
N ALA A 15 -2.63 13.57 -6.14
CA ALA A 15 -1.55 12.60 -6.21
C ALA A 15 -0.82 12.70 -7.56
N ARG A 16 -1.56 12.74 -8.67
CA ARG A 16 -0.99 12.92 -10.02
C ARG A 16 -0.19 14.23 -10.15
N THR A 17 -0.70 15.34 -9.60
CA THR A 17 0.00 16.63 -9.63
C THR A 17 1.31 16.56 -8.86
N ARG A 18 1.31 15.92 -7.68
CA ARG A 18 2.52 15.73 -6.88
C ARG A 18 3.53 14.83 -7.59
N ILE A 19 3.09 13.72 -8.16
CA ILE A 19 3.97 12.82 -8.94
C ILE A 19 4.63 13.60 -10.08
N ARG A 20 3.87 14.36 -10.87
CA ARG A 20 4.43 15.20 -11.95
C ARG A 20 5.41 16.25 -11.43
N TYR A 21 5.12 16.84 -10.28
CA TYR A 21 6.04 17.81 -9.65
C TYR A 21 7.35 17.14 -9.22
N THR A 22 7.28 15.99 -8.54
CA THR A 22 8.46 15.25 -8.10
C THR A 22 9.31 14.78 -9.30
N GLN A 23 8.67 14.26 -10.35
CA GLN A 23 9.36 13.88 -11.60
C GLN A 23 10.11 15.03 -12.26
N LYS A 24 9.58 16.25 -12.19
CA LYS A 24 10.21 17.45 -12.79
C LYS A 24 11.27 18.11 -11.91
N LYS A 25 11.14 18.03 -10.60
CA LYS A 25 11.91 18.85 -9.66
C LYS A 25 12.91 18.06 -8.81
N PHE A 26 12.70 16.77 -8.64
CA PHE A 26 13.57 15.94 -7.80
C PHE A 26 14.66 15.28 -8.64
N SER A 27 15.86 15.15 -8.07
CA SER A 27 16.93 14.36 -8.70
C SER A 27 16.51 12.89 -8.82
N PRO A 28 17.08 12.12 -9.77
CA PRO A 28 16.81 10.69 -9.91
C PRO A 28 16.99 9.91 -8.60
N GLN A 29 18.00 10.24 -7.79
CA GLN A 29 18.25 9.60 -6.49
C GLN A 29 17.11 9.86 -5.49
N ARG A 30 16.53 11.06 -5.48
CA ARG A 30 15.38 11.39 -4.63
C ARG A 30 14.11 10.70 -5.09
N GLN A 31 13.92 10.57 -6.39
CA GLN A 31 12.79 9.83 -6.96
C GLN A 31 12.89 8.36 -6.60
N LEU A 32 14.06 7.75 -6.80
CA LEU A 32 14.31 6.36 -6.47
C LEU A 32 14.17 6.07 -4.96
N ALA A 33 14.66 6.99 -4.10
CA ALA A 33 14.43 6.89 -2.65
C ALA A 33 12.95 6.91 -2.28
N ALA A 34 12.14 7.74 -2.97
CA ALA A 34 10.70 7.78 -2.75
C ALA A 34 10.01 6.50 -3.23
N THR A 35 10.44 5.93 -4.37
CA THR A 35 9.95 4.65 -4.87
C THR A 35 10.27 3.53 -3.87
N ALA A 36 11.53 3.39 -3.44
CA ALA A 36 11.94 2.37 -2.46
C ALA A 36 11.18 2.48 -1.13
N ALA A 37 10.89 3.70 -0.68
CA ALA A 37 10.10 3.93 0.52
C ALA A 37 8.62 3.52 0.34
N LEU A 38 8.01 3.83 -0.80
CA LEU A 38 6.62 3.46 -1.08
C LEU A 38 6.49 1.96 -1.31
N GLU A 39 7.41 1.32 -2.04
CA GLU A 39 7.45 -0.14 -2.19
C GLU A 39 7.55 -0.86 -0.84
N HIS A 40 8.31 -0.33 0.10
CA HIS A 40 8.33 -0.93 1.45
C HIS A 40 6.96 -0.82 2.15
N ILE A 41 6.28 0.32 2.06
CA ILE A 41 4.93 0.49 2.65
C ILE A 41 3.95 -0.49 2.01
N THR A 42 3.92 -0.59 0.67
CA THR A 42 3.01 -1.49 -0.03
C THR A 42 3.35 -2.95 0.24
N ALA A 43 4.63 -3.31 0.32
CA ALA A 43 5.07 -4.68 0.63
C ALA A 43 4.66 -5.14 2.04
N ILE A 44 4.80 -4.31 3.08
CA ILE A 44 4.33 -4.69 4.43
C ILE A 44 2.81 -4.77 4.51
N MET A 45 2.08 -3.95 3.76
CA MET A 45 0.62 -4.06 3.65
C MET A 45 0.21 -5.32 2.90
N ALA A 46 0.94 -5.68 1.83
CA ALA A 46 0.75 -6.89 1.05
C ALA A 46 0.97 -8.15 1.91
N ASP A 47 2.08 -8.19 2.67
CA ASP A 47 2.37 -9.28 3.60
C ASP A 47 1.23 -9.46 4.63
N GLY A 48 0.73 -8.35 5.19
CA GLY A 48 -0.40 -8.37 6.11
C GLY A 48 -1.69 -8.92 5.47
N LEU A 49 -1.97 -8.54 4.22
CA LEU A 49 -3.13 -9.01 3.47
C LEU A 49 -3.03 -10.51 3.15
N LEU A 50 -1.85 -10.98 2.72
CA LEU A 50 -1.65 -12.39 2.37
C LEU A 50 -1.69 -13.32 3.59
N ARG A 51 -1.33 -12.81 4.79
CA ARG A 51 -1.37 -13.59 6.03
C ARG A 51 -2.73 -13.68 6.68
N ASN A 52 -3.68 -12.83 6.29
CA ASN A 52 -4.97 -12.76 6.99
C ASN A 52 -6.13 -12.63 6.00
N ASP A 53 -6.72 -13.76 5.65
CA ASP A 53 -7.87 -13.84 4.74
C ASP A 53 -9.10 -13.08 5.27
N ALA A 54 -9.20 -12.86 6.58
CA ALA A 54 -10.32 -12.13 7.18
C ALA A 54 -10.40 -10.67 6.72
N TYR A 55 -9.28 -10.07 6.25
CA TYR A 55 -9.29 -8.69 5.76
C TYR A 55 -10.11 -8.52 4.46
N MET A 56 -10.31 -9.60 3.72
CA MET A 56 -11.09 -9.61 2.47
C MET A 56 -12.34 -10.49 2.54
N ALA A 57 -12.71 -11.00 3.72
CA ALA A 57 -13.82 -11.94 3.89
C ALA A 57 -15.17 -11.39 3.39
N ASP A 58 -15.42 -10.09 3.60
CA ASP A 58 -16.64 -9.40 3.16
C ASP A 58 -16.52 -8.75 1.77
N ALA A 59 -15.36 -8.89 1.11
CA ALA A 59 -15.16 -8.31 -0.21
C ALA A 59 -15.76 -9.18 -1.31
N HIS A 60 -16.21 -8.55 -2.40
CA HIS A 60 -16.63 -9.32 -3.58
C HIS A 60 -15.47 -10.24 -4.05
N PRO A 61 -15.73 -11.53 -4.35
CA PRO A 61 -14.68 -12.52 -4.64
C PRO A 61 -13.67 -12.05 -5.72
N ALA A 62 -14.16 -11.41 -6.79
CA ALA A 62 -13.28 -10.89 -7.85
C ALA A 62 -12.35 -9.77 -7.34
N LEU A 63 -12.80 -8.93 -6.41
CA LEU A 63 -11.97 -7.89 -5.79
C LEU A 63 -10.98 -8.49 -4.80
N ALA A 64 -11.41 -9.44 -3.98
CA ALA A 64 -10.52 -10.16 -3.06
C ALA A 64 -9.37 -10.83 -3.84
N ARG A 65 -9.71 -11.54 -4.93
CA ARG A 65 -8.72 -12.17 -5.80
C ARG A 65 -7.77 -11.15 -6.44
N LEU A 66 -8.28 -10.02 -6.95
CA LEU A 66 -7.46 -8.95 -7.53
C LEU A 66 -6.46 -8.38 -6.51
N TRP A 67 -6.92 -8.13 -5.28
CA TRP A 67 -6.05 -7.60 -4.23
C TRP A 67 -5.02 -8.62 -3.74
N ARG A 68 -5.37 -9.90 -3.66
CA ARG A 68 -4.41 -10.96 -3.34
C ARG A 68 -3.33 -11.11 -4.42
N TRP A 69 -3.74 -11.06 -5.70
CA TRP A 69 -2.79 -11.05 -6.81
C TRP A 69 -1.87 -9.82 -6.75
N HIS A 70 -2.42 -8.63 -6.53
CA HIS A 70 -1.62 -7.41 -6.39
C HIS A 70 -0.65 -7.50 -5.20
N ALA A 71 -1.09 -8.06 -4.07
CA ALA A 71 -0.24 -8.28 -2.92
C ALA A 71 0.91 -9.27 -3.20
N LEU A 72 0.68 -10.29 -4.03
CA LEU A 72 1.72 -11.19 -4.52
C LEU A 72 2.79 -10.40 -5.30
N GLU A 73 2.39 -9.61 -6.29
CA GLU A 73 3.29 -8.76 -7.09
C GLU A 73 4.10 -7.78 -6.22
N GLU A 74 3.46 -7.09 -5.26
CA GLU A 74 4.16 -6.20 -4.33
C GLU A 74 5.19 -6.92 -3.47
N THR A 75 4.91 -8.16 -3.07
CA THR A 75 5.84 -8.99 -2.29
C THR A 75 7.05 -9.40 -3.13
N GLU A 76 6.87 -9.73 -4.39
CA GLU A 76 7.96 -10.09 -5.32
C GLU A 76 8.91 -8.91 -5.57
N HIS A 77 8.36 -7.71 -5.69
CA HIS A 77 9.12 -6.51 -6.03
C HIS A 77 9.68 -5.75 -4.84
N LYS A 78 9.41 -6.17 -3.60
CA LYS A 78 9.66 -5.41 -2.35
C LYS A 78 11.09 -4.88 -2.14
N ALA A 79 12.09 -5.43 -2.82
CA ALA A 79 13.48 -5.03 -2.68
C ALA A 79 14.06 -4.36 -3.95
N VAL A 80 13.37 -4.38 -5.07
CA VAL A 80 13.92 -3.97 -6.36
C VAL A 80 14.41 -2.52 -6.34
N ALA A 81 13.55 -1.57 -6.00
CA ALA A 81 13.97 -0.16 -5.94
C ALA A 81 14.93 0.11 -4.78
N PHE A 82 14.82 -0.63 -3.67
CA PHE A 82 15.74 -0.51 -2.55
C PHE A 82 17.16 -0.91 -2.94
N ASP A 83 17.34 -2.02 -3.65
CA ASP A 83 18.64 -2.52 -4.09
C ASP A 83 19.29 -1.58 -5.11
N VAL A 84 18.52 -1.16 -6.12
CA VAL A 84 19.00 -0.17 -7.08
C VAL A 84 19.39 1.12 -6.38
N TYR A 85 18.59 1.59 -5.42
CA TYR A 85 18.92 2.78 -4.64
C TYR A 85 20.24 2.66 -3.88
N ASN A 86 20.48 1.52 -3.22
CA ASN A 86 21.71 1.29 -2.48
C ASN A 86 22.93 1.26 -3.40
N GLN A 87 22.80 0.71 -4.61
CA GLN A 87 23.89 0.67 -5.60
C GLN A 87 24.24 2.06 -6.15
N VAL A 88 23.23 2.92 -6.41
CA VAL A 88 23.46 4.21 -7.08
C VAL A 88 23.61 5.40 -6.13
N CYS A 89 23.17 5.29 -4.88
CA CYS A 89 23.16 6.39 -3.92
C CYS A 89 23.55 5.96 -2.50
N GLY A 90 22.90 4.94 -1.93
CA GLY A 90 23.17 4.37 -0.61
C GLY A 90 22.96 5.31 0.59
N SER A 91 22.44 6.53 0.41
CA SER A 91 22.27 7.51 1.48
C SER A 91 21.11 7.14 2.42
N ARG A 92 21.38 6.52 3.56
CA ARG A 92 20.36 6.19 4.58
C ARG A 92 19.56 7.39 5.06
N LYS A 93 20.21 8.56 5.19
CA LYS A 93 19.54 9.81 5.58
C LYS A 93 18.49 10.23 4.56
N LEU A 94 18.80 10.13 3.27
CA LEU A 94 17.85 10.46 2.21
C LEU A 94 16.69 9.44 2.17
N LEU A 95 17.01 8.16 2.30
CA LEU A 95 16.03 7.07 2.31
C LEU A 95 15.02 7.21 3.47
N ARG A 96 15.51 7.46 4.71
CA ARG A 96 14.67 7.70 5.89
C ARG A 96 13.77 8.93 5.72
N ARG A 97 14.29 10.02 5.14
CA ARG A 97 13.48 11.22 4.82
C ARG A 97 12.40 10.91 3.78
N ALA A 98 12.75 10.13 2.75
CA ALA A 98 11.81 9.70 1.73
C ALA A 98 10.68 8.86 2.35
N MET A 99 11.00 7.95 3.29
CA MET A 99 10.00 7.16 4.03
C MET A 99 9.03 8.06 4.80
N LEU A 100 9.53 8.99 5.60
CA LEU A 100 8.67 9.90 6.39
C LEU A 100 7.78 10.75 5.49
N MET A 101 8.33 11.30 4.41
CA MET A 101 7.56 12.12 3.47
C MET A 101 6.56 11.29 2.67
N GLY A 102 6.96 10.09 2.23
CA GLY A 102 6.09 9.13 1.55
C GLY A 102 4.90 8.74 2.42
N THR A 103 5.16 8.37 3.68
CA THR A 103 4.12 8.05 4.67
C THR A 103 3.18 9.23 4.90
N PHE A 104 3.72 10.42 5.10
CA PHE A 104 2.91 11.62 5.30
C PHE A 104 1.94 11.86 4.14
N PHE A 105 2.43 11.82 2.89
CA PHE A 105 1.58 12.04 1.74
C PHE A 105 0.64 10.88 1.47
N PHE A 106 1.07 9.64 1.72
CA PHE A 106 0.21 8.47 1.60
C PHE A 106 -1.00 8.57 2.54
N VAL A 107 -0.77 8.83 3.82
CA VAL A 107 -1.82 9.00 4.83
C VAL A 107 -2.72 10.19 4.48
N LEU A 108 -2.12 11.31 4.09
CA LEU A 108 -2.85 12.53 3.74
C LEU A 108 -3.80 12.32 2.56
N ASP A 109 -3.33 11.67 1.49
CA ASP A 109 -4.15 11.45 0.29
C ASP A 109 -5.22 10.40 0.54
N THR A 110 -4.90 9.31 1.23
CA THR A 110 -5.86 8.28 1.62
C THR A 110 -6.96 8.86 2.50
N THR A 111 -6.60 9.64 3.52
CA THR A 111 -7.58 10.30 4.40
C THR A 111 -8.47 11.29 3.64
N ARG A 112 -7.90 12.05 2.70
CA ARG A 112 -8.68 12.97 1.87
C ARG A 112 -9.61 12.25 0.90
N GLY A 113 -9.14 11.14 0.32
CA GLY A 113 -9.97 10.27 -0.51
C GLY A 113 -11.14 9.70 0.27
N LEU A 114 -10.86 9.13 1.44
CA LEU A 114 -11.88 8.61 2.36
C LEU A 114 -12.89 9.70 2.76
N ALA A 115 -12.41 10.87 3.17
CA ALA A 115 -13.28 11.98 3.55
C ALA A 115 -14.17 12.46 2.38
N HIS A 116 -13.65 12.42 1.14
CA HIS A 116 -14.44 12.72 -0.05
C HIS A 116 -15.56 11.67 -0.25
N MET A 117 -15.23 10.39 -0.14
CA MET A 117 -16.22 9.31 -0.27
C MET A 117 -17.28 9.40 0.82
N LEU A 118 -16.89 9.55 2.08
CA LEU A 118 -17.82 9.74 3.20
C LEU A 118 -18.69 10.98 3.05
N LYS A 119 -18.18 12.03 2.39
CA LYS A 119 -18.99 13.22 2.10
C LYS A 119 -20.09 12.92 1.07
N VAL A 120 -19.78 12.17 0.03
CA VAL A 120 -20.77 11.76 -1.00
C VAL A 120 -21.84 10.88 -0.36
N ASP A 121 -21.45 9.98 0.54
CA ASP A 121 -22.35 9.07 1.27
C ASP A 121 -23.14 9.78 2.40
N GLY A 122 -22.90 11.08 2.64
CA GLY A 122 -23.54 11.83 3.74
C GLY A 122 -23.02 11.46 5.15
N LEU A 123 -21.92 10.71 5.23
CA LEU A 123 -21.37 10.16 6.48
C LEU A 123 -20.17 10.93 7.04
N LEU A 124 -19.72 12.00 6.37
CA LEU A 124 -18.51 12.74 6.75
C LEU A 124 -18.50 13.18 8.21
N TRP A 125 -19.63 13.61 8.72
CA TRP A 125 -19.78 14.12 10.10
C TRP A 125 -20.29 13.08 11.09
N ASN A 126 -20.42 11.83 10.65
CA ASN A 126 -20.82 10.75 11.54
C ASN A 126 -19.61 10.24 12.35
N TRP A 127 -19.48 10.70 13.59
CA TRP A 127 -18.36 10.34 14.48
C TRP A 127 -18.23 8.83 14.72
N ARG A 128 -19.34 8.08 14.66
CA ARG A 128 -19.33 6.61 14.83
C ARG A 128 -18.57 5.93 13.71
N VAL A 129 -18.77 6.38 12.48
CA VAL A 129 -18.04 5.85 11.29
C VAL A 129 -16.55 6.07 11.44
N TRP A 130 -16.12 7.27 11.87
CA TRP A 130 -14.71 7.56 12.10
C TRP A 130 -14.12 6.73 13.23
N ARG A 131 -14.83 6.64 14.35
CA ARG A 131 -14.42 5.82 15.51
C ARG A 131 -14.25 4.35 15.11
N ASP A 132 -15.24 3.79 14.41
CA ASP A 132 -15.25 2.38 14.04
C ASP A 132 -14.16 2.09 12.97
N GLY A 133 -13.96 3.01 12.02
CA GLY A 133 -12.86 2.95 11.06
C GLY A 133 -11.48 3.02 11.74
N ILE A 134 -11.28 3.94 12.68
CA ILE A 134 -10.03 4.02 13.45
C ILE A 134 -9.81 2.74 14.27
N ARG A 135 -10.87 2.22 14.90
CA ARG A 135 -10.79 0.96 15.66
C ARG A 135 -10.45 -0.23 14.77
N TRP A 136 -11.03 -0.29 13.59
CA TRP A 136 -10.72 -1.33 12.59
C TRP A 136 -9.27 -1.23 12.11
N MET A 137 -8.75 -0.02 11.88
CA MET A 137 -7.37 0.17 11.44
C MET A 137 -6.33 -0.08 12.55
N TRP A 138 -6.57 0.46 13.76
CA TRP A 138 -5.55 0.59 14.82
C TRP A 138 -5.93 -0.09 16.14
N GLY A 139 -7.11 -0.69 16.25
CA GLY A 139 -7.56 -1.39 17.44
C GLY A 139 -6.67 -2.59 17.80
N LYS A 140 -7.05 -3.34 18.83
CA LYS A 140 -6.27 -4.49 19.31
C LYS A 140 -6.01 -5.53 18.21
N GLU A 141 -6.99 -5.74 17.33
CA GLU A 141 -6.95 -6.63 16.17
C GLU A 141 -6.93 -5.83 14.85
N GLY A 142 -6.47 -4.59 14.91
CA GLY A 142 -6.51 -3.68 13.76
C GLY A 142 -5.50 -4.04 12.68
N VAL A 143 -5.90 -3.76 11.44
CA VAL A 143 -5.16 -4.13 10.22
C VAL A 143 -3.74 -3.59 10.17
N PHE A 144 -3.52 -2.34 10.62
CA PHE A 144 -2.21 -1.68 10.55
C PHE A 144 -1.34 -1.88 11.79
N ARG A 145 -1.92 -2.32 12.90
CA ARG A 145 -1.16 -2.50 14.14
C ARG A 145 -0.01 -3.53 14.02
N PRO A 146 -0.21 -4.70 13.38
CA PRO A 146 0.88 -5.66 13.18
C PRO A 146 2.01 -5.13 12.29
N LEU A 147 1.72 -4.16 11.42
CA LEU A 147 2.68 -3.62 10.45
C LEU A 147 3.65 -2.61 11.06
N ILE A 148 3.39 -2.12 12.29
CA ILE A 148 4.20 -1.06 12.92
C ILE A 148 5.66 -1.51 13.08
N SER A 149 5.91 -2.74 13.52
CA SER A 149 7.28 -3.24 13.70
C SER A 149 8.03 -3.28 12.36
N ALA A 150 7.40 -3.83 11.32
CA ALA A 150 7.97 -3.90 9.99
C ALA A 150 8.25 -2.51 9.38
N TYR A 151 7.35 -1.56 9.60
CA TYR A 151 7.55 -0.17 9.22
C TYR A 151 8.76 0.47 9.92
N LEU A 152 8.92 0.22 11.23
CA LEU A 152 10.03 0.77 12.02
C LEU A 152 11.37 0.14 11.65
N ASP A 153 11.38 -1.11 11.21
CA ASP A 153 12.60 -1.81 10.78
C ASP A 153 13.30 -1.10 9.61
N PHE A 154 12.54 -0.44 8.74
CA PHE A 154 13.11 0.37 7.65
C PHE A 154 14.09 1.46 8.13
N PHE A 155 13.95 1.93 9.37
CA PHE A 155 14.81 2.96 9.95
C PHE A 155 16.07 2.40 10.63
N LYS A 156 16.20 1.08 10.77
CA LYS A 156 17.38 0.44 11.31
C LYS A 156 18.58 0.57 10.36
N ASP A 157 19.78 0.65 10.91
CA ASP A 157 20.99 0.56 10.10
C ASP A 157 21.18 -0.89 9.61
N GLY A 158 21.59 -1.04 8.37
CA GLY A 158 21.76 -2.36 7.76
C GLY A 158 20.48 -3.06 7.31
N PHE A 159 19.29 -2.51 7.62
CA PHE A 159 18.03 -3.10 7.20
C PHE A 159 17.96 -3.36 5.70
N HIS A 160 17.42 -4.52 5.35
CA HIS A 160 17.07 -4.92 3.99
C HIS A 160 15.65 -5.50 3.95
N PRO A 161 14.82 -5.21 2.91
CA PRO A 161 13.43 -5.70 2.84
C PRO A 161 13.27 -7.22 2.94
N TRP A 162 14.28 -8.01 2.51
CA TRP A 162 14.27 -9.47 2.65
C TRP A 162 14.56 -9.99 4.06
N GLU A 163 14.87 -9.13 5.05
CA GLU A 163 14.88 -9.54 6.46
C GLU A 163 13.49 -10.00 6.92
N HIS A 164 12.44 -9.44 6.32
CA HIS A 164 11.08 -9.97 6.44
C HIS A 164 10.89 -11.11 5.45
N ASN A 165 11.44 -12.30 5.80
CA ASN A 165 11.33 -13.49 4.96
C ASN A 165 9.88 -13.99 4.89
N ASN A 166 9.32 -13.97 3.70
CA ASN A 166 7.97 -14.45 3.38
C ASN A 166 7.94 -15.26 2.07
N LEU A 167 9.06 -15.89 1.73
CA LEU A 167 9.19 -16.71 0.50
C LEU A 167 8.19 -17.86 0.46
N ASP A 168 7.97 -18.55 1.60
CA ASP A 168 7.01 -19.65 1.65
C ASP A 168 5.58 -19.17 1.36
N LEU A 169 5.20 -18.01 1.93
CA LEU A 169 3.91 -17.38 1.66
C LEU A 169 3.77 -16.96 0.18
N LEU A 170 4.84 -16.41 -0.39
CA LEU A 170 4.90 -16.03 -1.79
C LEU A 170 4.72 -17.24 -2.71
N HIS A 171 5.43 -18.34 -2.46
CA HIS A 171 5.30 -19.57 -3.25
C HIS A 171 3.90 -20.16 -3.15
N ALA A 172 3.36 -20.30 -1.94
CA ALA A 172 1.99 -20.81 -1.74
C ALA A 172 0.94 -19.95 -2.45
N THR A 173 1.07 -18.61 -2.37
CA THR A 173 0.14 -17.71 -3.06
C THR A 173 0.30 -17.78 -4.58
N ARG A 174 1.51 -17.94 -5.10
CA ARG A 174 1.75 -18.09 -6.53
C ARG A 174 1.10 -19.36 -7.08
N GLU A 175 1.25 -20.49 -6.39
CA GLU A 175 0.61 -21.77 -6.77
C GLU A 175 -0.92 -21.64 -6.83
N GLU A 176 -1.53 -20.87 -5.92
CA GLU A 176 -2.96 -20.55 -5.95
C GLU A 176 -3.40 -19.86 -7.26
N PHE A 177 -2.52 -19.00 -7.84
CA PHE A 177 -2.81 -18.28 -9.08
C PHE A 177 -2.43 -19.03 -10.34
N ASP A 178 -1.36 -19.81 -10.34
CA ASP A 178 -0.90 -20.60 -11.49
C ASP A 178 -1.88 -21.73 -11.83
N GLY A 179 -2.60 -22.25 -10.86
CA GLY A 179 -3.60 -23.30 -11.01
C GLY A 179 -5.02 -22.84 -11.42
N ALA A 180 -5.28 -21.54 -11.47
CA ALA A 180 -6.63 -21.03 -11.75
C ALA A 180 -6.61 -19.78 -12.65
N PRO A 181 -7.49 -19.69 -13.70
CA PRO A 181 -7.57 -18.52 -14.56
C PRO A 181 -7.88 -17.26 -13.76
N LEU A 182 -7.15 -16.17 -14.04
CA LEU A 182 -7.27 -14.86 -13.38
C LEU A 182 -8.69 -14.26 -13.48
N ILE A 183 -9.42 -14.63 -14.51
CA ILE A 183 -10.83 -14.24 -14.71
C ILE A 183 -11.55 -15.44 -15.32
N GLN A 184 -12.55 -15.97 -14.61
CA GLN A 184 -13.56 -16.74 -15.30
C GLN A 184 -14.38 -15.74 -16.13
N ALA A 185 -14.15 -15.75 -17.43
CA ALA A 185 -14.93 -14.97 -18.38
C ALA A 185 -16.38 -15.48 -18.32
N GLY A 186 -17.30 -14.62 -17.82
CA GLY A 186 -18.72 -14.75 -18.02
C GLY A 186 -19.44 -15.71 -17.07
N ALA A 187 -19.90 -15.17 -15.97
CA ALA A 187 -21.25 -15.48 -15.50
C ALA A 187 -22.05 -14.19 -15.65
N ALA A 188 -22.82 -14.17 -16.75
CA ALA A 188 -23.84 -13.19 -17.05
C ALA A 188 -24.97 -13.27 -16.01
#